data_625cdc1986f491d5916a95db54daf79d
#
_entry.id   625cdc1986f491d5916a95db54daf79d
#
_cell.length_a   1.000
_cell.length_b   1.000
_cell.length_c   1.000
_cell.angle_alpha   90.00
_cell.angle_beta   90.00
_cell.angle_gamma   90.00
#
_symmetry.space_group_name_H-M   'P 1'
#
loop_
_entity.id
_entity.type
_entity.pdbx_description
1 polymer ?
#
loop_
_entity_poly.entity_id
_entity_poly.type
_entity_poly.pdbx_seq_one_letter_code
_entity_poly.pdbx_strand_id
1 'polypeptide(L)' 'MSEYSKKNGFECELCGAHIGGEPYDFYQSLQMSKDAGWTSRKDKDGNWLKFCCKEHANTWWAIEQDRVN' A
#
# COMPACT_ATOMS: atom_id res chain seq x y z
N MET A 1 16.27 14.31 -4.47
CA MET A 1 15.58 14.01 -4.35
C MET A 1 15.22 13.39 -3.50
N SER A 2 14.89 13.31 -3.10
CA SER A 2 14.73 12.73 -2.37
C SER A 2 14.08 11.98 -2.27
N GLU A 3 14.17 11.59 -2.16
CA GLU A 3 13.57 10.88 -2.21
C GLU A 3 13.12 10.17 -1.16
N TYR A 4 12.00 10.19 -0.91
CA TYR A 4 11.41 9.34 0.06
C TYR A 4 11.81 7.91 -0.26
N SER A 5 12.38 7.28 0.71
CA SER A 5 12.80 5.91 0.52
C SER A 5 11.66 4.97 0.91
N LYS A 6 11.25 4.15 -0.03
CA LYS A 6 10.21 3.17 0.24
C LYS A 6 10.78 1.85 0.69
N LYS A 7 12.05 1.84 0.94
CA LYS A 7 12.70 0.62 1.34
C LYS A 7 12.10 0.11 2.64
N ASN A 8 11.63 -1.13 2.61
CA ASN A 8 11.06 -1.80 3.77
C ASN A 8 9.79 -1.15 4.33
N GLY A 9 9.22 -0.19 3.62
CA GLY A 9 8.00 0.45 4.07
C GLY A 9 6.89 0.32 3.05
N PHE A 10 5.71 0.78 3.41
CA PHE A 10 4.55 0.70 2.54
C PHE A 10 3.85 2.04 2.44
N GLU A 11 3.19 2.26 1.32
CA GLU A 11 2.46 3.49 1.09
C GLU A 11 1.11 3.16 0.47
N CYS A 12 0.06 3.80 0.97
CA CYS A 12 -1.28 3.60 0.44
C CYS A 12 -1.37 4.19 -0.96
N GLU A 13 -1.86 3.41 -1.90
CA GLU A 13 -1.95 3.85 -3.29
C GLU A 13 -3.02 4.91 -3.50
N LEU A 14 -3.97 4.98 -2.61
CA LEU A 14 -5.07 5.92 -2.76
C LEU A 14 -4.82 7.25 -2.07
N CYS A 15 -4.41 7.22 -0.82
CA CYS A 15 -4.29 8.45 -0.04
C CYS A 15 -2.85 8.84 0.29
N GLY A 16 -1.89 7.96 0.02
CA GLY A 16 -0.49 8.29 0.26
C GLY A 16 -0.03 8.12 1.70
N ALA A 17 -0.84 7.52 2.55
CA ALA A 17 -0.41 7.26 3.92
C ALA A 17 0.75 6.28 3.92
N HIS A 18 1.65 6.44 4.89
CA HIS A 18 2.83 5.59 4.98
C HIS A 18 2.83 4.80 6.28
N ILE A 19 3.47 3.64 6.25
CA ILE A 19 3.68 2.88 7.46
C ILE A 19 4.96 2.07 7.31
N GLY A 20 5.70 1.95 8.40
CA GLY A 20 6.94 1.20 8.39
C GLY A 20 8.07 1.96 7.73
N GLY A 21 9.03 1.21 7.20
CA GLY A 21 10.19 1.82 6.60
C GLY A 21 11.30 1.95 7.61
N GLU A 22 12.45 2.44 7.17
CA GLU A 22 13.61 2.57 8.05
C GLU A 22 13.27 3.39 9.27
N PRO A 23 13.77 3.02 10.43
CA PRO A 23 14.77 1.98 10.70
C PRO A 23 14.20 0.56 10.80
N TYR A 24 12.94 0.38 10.56
CA TYR A 24 12.33 -0.95 10.65
C TYR A 24 12.67 -1.78 9.42
N ASP A 25 12.82 -3.09 9.61
CA ASP A 25 13.06 -3.95 8.47
C ASP A 25 11.73 -4.33 7.81
N PHE A 26 11.82 -5.12 6.75
CA PHE A 26 10.65 -5.49 5.98
C PHE A 26 9.61 -6.23 6.83
N TYR A 27 10.07 -7.17 7.64
CA TYR A 27 9.14 -7.98 8.44
C TYR A 27 8.46 -7.15 9.52
N GLN A 28 9.20 -6.24 10.12
CA GLN A 28 8.60 -5.35 11.12
C GLN A 28 7.57 -4.44 10.47
N SER A 29 7.89 -3.90 9.31
CA SER A 29 6.96 -3.03 8.59
C SER A 29 5.71 -3.80 8.19
N LEU A 30 5.89 -5.03 7.74
CA LEU A 30 4.77 -5.87 7.35
C LEU A 30 3.84 -6.11 8.55
N GLN A 31 4.43 -6.42 9.69
CA GLN A 31 3.63 -6.65 10.90
C GLN A 31 2.90 -5.39 11.31
N MET A 32 3.58 -4.25 11.23
CA MET A 32 2.96 -2.98 11.58
C MET A 32 1.77 -2.70 10.67
N SER A 33 1.90 -2.97 9.39
CA SER A 33 0.81 -2.73 8.46
C SER A 33 -0.39 -3.63 8.77
N LYS A 34 -0.13 -4.88 9.10
CA LYS A 34 -1.21 -5.80 9.45
C LYS A 34 -1.92 -5.35 10.71
N ASP A 35 -1.16 -4.93 11.71
CA ASP A 35 -1.72 -4.48 12.97
C ASP A 35 -2.56 -3.21 12.79
N ALA A 36 -2.19 -2.40 11.83
CA ALA A 36 -2.89 -1.15 11.56
C ALA A 36 -4.11 -1.35 10.66
N GLY A 37 -4.34 -2.58 10.20
CA GLY A 37 -5.50 -2.86 9.36
C GLY A 37 -5.27 -2.62 7.89
N TRP A 38 -4.01 -2.56 7.48
CA TRP A 38 -3.70 -2.38 6.07
C TRP A 38 -4.06 -3.63 5.28
N THR A 39 -4.39 -3.42 4.02
CA THR A 39 -4.69 -4.53 3.13
C THR A 39 -3.85 -4.38 1.88
N SER A 40 -3.77 -5.44 1.11
CA SER A 40 -3.00 -5.40 -0.13
C SER A 40 -3.79 -6.07 -1.22
N ARG A 41 -3.54 -5.63 -2.44
CA ARG A 41 -4.16 -6.21 -3.62
C ARG A 41 -3.12 -6.31 -4.72
N LYS A 42 -3.38 -7.21 -5.63
CA LYS A 42 -2.49 -7.42 -6.76
C LYS A 42 -3.13 -6.80 -7.99
N ASP A 43 -2.37 -6.00 -8.72
CA ASP A 43 -2.92 -5.40 -9.92
C ASP A 43 -2.82 -6.41 -11.08
N LYS A 44 -3.28 -6.00 -12.26
CA LYS A 44 -3.29 -6.90 -13.39
C LYS A 44 -1.90 -7.23 -13.90
N ASP A 45 -0.93 -6.42 -13.57
CA ASP A 45 0.46 -6.67 -13.95
C ASP A 45 1.18 -7.56 -12.96
N GLY A 46 0.52 -7.95 -11.90
CA GLY A 46 1.11 -8.81 -10.90
C GLY A 46 1.84 -8.08 -9.79
N ASN A 47 1.73 -6.77 -9.75
CA ASN A 47 2.38 -5.97 -8.71
C ASN A 47 1.50 -5.87 -7.48
N TRP A 48 2.13 -5.95 -6.31
CA TRP A 48 1.40 -5.81 -5.06
C TRP A 48 1.22 -4.35 -4.71
N LEU A 49 -0.01 -3.99 -4.41
CA LEU A 49 -0.37 -2.64 -3.99
C LEU A 49 -0.81 -2.68 -2.54
N LYS A 50 -0.51 -1.61 -1.81
CA LYS A 50 -0.87 -1.52 -0.40
C LYS A 50 -1.88 -0.40 -0.19
N PHE A 51 -2.80 -0.63 0.72
CA PHE A 51 -3.82 0.36 1.07
C PHE A 51 -3.94 0.41 2.58
N CYS A 52 -4.15 1.60 3.11
CA CYS A 52 -4.19 1.79 4.54
C CYS A 52 -5.44 1.18 5.18
N CYS A 53 -6.45 0.90 4.38
CA CYS A 53 -7.65 0.25 4.89
C CYS A 53 -8.37 -0.41 3.72
N LYS A 54 -9.29 -1.27 4.10
CA LYS A 54 -10.04 -2.02 3.10
C LYS A 54 -10.89 -1.11 2.23
N GLU A 55 -11.42 -0.05 2.82
CA GLU A 55 -12.25 0.87 2.06
C GLU A 55 -11.48 1.53 0.93
N HIS A 56 -10.25 1.93 1.21
CA HIS A 56 -9.41 2.54 0.18
C HIS A 56 -9.08 1.53 -0.91
N ALA A 57 -8.85 0.29 -0.54
CA ALA A 57 -8.58 -0.75 -1.52
C ALA A 57 -9.78 -0.93 -2.43
N ASN A 58 -10.97 -0.94 -1.87
CA ASN A 58 -12.19 -1.09 -2.65
C ASN A 58 -12.42 0.11 -3.55
N THR A 59 -12.18 1.30 -3.03
CA THR A 59 -12.34 2.52 -3.81
C THR A 59 -11.37 2.53 -4.98
N TRP A 60 -10.13 2.19 -4.72
CA TRP A 60 -9.13 2.15 -5.79
C TRP A 60 -9.53 1.15 -6.87
N TRP A 61 -10.00 -0.01 -6.43
CA TRP A 61 -10.40 -1.06 -7.36
C TRP A 61 -11.55 -0.60 -8.24
N ALA A 62 -12.53 0.09 -7.64
CA ALA A 62 -13.67 0.59 -8.39
C ALA A 62 -13.23 1.61 -9.42
N ILE A 63 -12.28 2.48 -9.06
CA ILE A 63 -11.77 3.47 -9.99
C ILE A 63 -11.06 2.79 -11.15
N GLU A 64 -10.27 1.76 -10.86
CA GLU A 64 -9.54 1.05 -11.91
C GLU A 64 -10.49 0.32 -12.85
N GLN A 65 -11.55 -0.27 -12.30
CA GLN A 65 -12.53 -0.95 -13.13
C GLN A 65 -13.21 0.03 -14.07
N ASP A 66 -13.56 1.18 -13.55
CA ASP A 66 -14.22 2.19 -14.34
C ASP A 66 -13.30 2.73 -15.43
N ARG A 67 -12.03 2.86 -15.10
CA ARG A 67 -11.06 3.42 -16.02
C ARG A 67 -10.75 2.47 -17.18
N VAL A 68 -10.78 1.19 -16.92
CA VAL A 68 -10.45 0.19 -17.94
C VAL A 68 -11.51 0.12 -19.02
N ASN A 69 -12.71 0.51 -18.69
CA ASN A 69 -13.78 0.52 -19.67
C ASN A 69 -13.76 1.81 -20.47
#